data_69a84f344176b1547d48393029bcc71e
#
_entry.id   69a84f344176b1547d48393029bcc71e
#
_cell.length_a   1.000
_cell.length_b   1.000
_cell.length_c   1.000
_cell.angle_alpha   90.00
_cell.angle_beta   90.00
_cell.angle_gamma   90.00
#
_symmetry.space_group_name_H-M   'P 1'
#
loop_
_entity.id
_entity.type
_entity.pdbx_description
1 polymer ?
#
loop_
_entity_poly.entity_id
_entity_poly.type
_entity_poly.pdbx_seq_one_letter_code
_entity_poly.pdbx_strand_id
1 'polypeptide(L)'
;MSGNTFDFVVIGAGCFGAWTAHELLRGGHKVLLLDAFGPAHSRASSGGESRVIRMGYGRDELYTRWSLRSLAAWKALAQRTGRTLFHQTGMLWLTGAEDSYARKVRQTLEYLGIENESLSARDLEIRFPQISAEGIEWALWEPGSGALMARQSVQALVADGLRQALHGGCEDCSIATPIP
;
A
#
# COMPACT_ATOMS: atom_id res chain seq x y z
N MET A 1 2.18 -38.57 -16.89
CA MET A 1 1.69 -37.50 -15.99
C MET A 1 2.77 -36.43 -16.02
N SER A 2 2.59 -35.38 -16.81
CA SER A 2 3.47 -34.21 -16.73
C SER A 2 3.16 -33.50 -15.42
N GLY A 3 4.04 -33.63 -14.43
CA GLY A 3 3.89 -32.94 -13.17
C GLY A 3 3.99 -31.44 -13.41
N ASN A 4 3.03 -30.67 -12.90
CA ASN A 4 3.11 -29.21 -12.90
C ASN A 4 4.33 -28.80 -12.09
N THR A 5 5.36 -28.32 -12.76
CA THR A 5 6.59 -27.81 -12.11
C THR A 5 6.49 -26.28 -12.03
N PHE A 6 6.65 -25.74 -10.82
CA PHE A 6 6.72 -24.30 -10.58
C PHE A 6 8.16 -23.90 -10.32
N ASP A 7 8.54 -22.71 -10.81
CA ASP A 7 9.83 -22.12 -10.49
C ASP A 7 9.87 -21.62 -9.04
N PHE A 8 8.73 -21.11 -8.55
CA PHE A 8 8.58 -20.55 -7.19
C PHE A 8 7.27 -20.97 -6.54
N VAL A 9 7.33 -21.20 -5.24
CA VAL A 9 6.17 -21.35 -4.37
C VAL A 9 6.16 -20.21 -3.36
N VAL A 10 5.09 -19.41 -3.34
CA VAL A 10 4.90 -18.32 -2.39
C VAL A 10 3.81 -18.74 -1.39
N ILE A 11 4.13 -18.70 -0.10
CA ILE A 11 3.21 -19.08 0.98
C ILE A 11 2.70 -17.83 1.67
N GLY A 12 1.38 -17.64 1.64
CA GLY A 12 0.66 -16.49 2.16
C GLY A 12 0.23 -15.51 1.08
N ALA A 13 -1.08 -15.28 0.92
CA ALA A 13 -1.67 -14.31 -0.03
C ALA A 13 -2.07 -12.99 0.66
N GLY A 14 -1.28 -12.57 1.66
CA GLY A 14 -1.32 -11.20 2.19
C GLY A 14 -0.62 -10.22 1.25
N CYS A 15 -0.44 -8.97 1.67
CA CYS A 15 0.16 -7.92 0.84
C CYS A 15 1.55 -8.32 0.30
N PHE A 16 2.44 -8.83 1.15
CA PHE A 16 3.79 -9.20 0.74
C PHE A 16 3.80 -10.38 -0.25
N GLY A 17 3.11 -11.48 0.09
CA GLY A 17 3.09 -12.65 -0.80
C GLY A 17 2.40 -12.36 -2.12
N ALA A 18 1.31 -11.61 -2.13
CA ALA A 18 0.62 -11.23 -3.35
C ALA A 18 1.51 -10.39 -4.28
N TRP A 19 2.23 -9.39 -3.75
CA TRP A 19 3.20 -8.62 -4.55
C TRP A 19 4.38 -9.44 -5.00
N THR A 20 4.92 -10.31 -4.14
CA THR A 20 6.03 -11.21 -4.51
C THR A 20 5.62 -12.11 -5.68
N ALA A 21 4.46 -12.76 -5.57
CA ALA A 21 3.94 -13.60 -6.65
C ALA A 21 3.70 -12.81 -7.94
N HIS A 22 3.12 -11.61 -7.83
CA HIS A 22 2.87 -10.74 -8.98
C HIS A 22 4.17 -10.33 -9.70
N GLU A 23 5.21 -9.92 -8.96
CA GLU A 23 6.48 -9.52 -9.58
C GLU A 23 7.23 -10.72 -10.19
N LEU A 24 7.17 -11.90 -9.58
CA LEU A 24 7.72 -13.12 -10.16
C LEU A 24 7.00 -13.50 -11.46
N LEU A 25 5.66 -13.43 -11.50
CA LEU A 25 4.88 -13.65 -12.72
C LEU A 25 5.26 -12.65 -13.82
N ARG A 26 5.42 -11.38 -13.48
CA ARG A 26 5.90 -10.36 -14.45
C ARG A 26 7.30 -10.63 -14.96
N GLY A 27 8.13 -11.30 -14.16
CA GLY A 27 9.45 -11.79 -14.55
C GLY A 27 9.42 -13.02 -15.47
N GLY A 28 8.24 -13.54 -15.81
CA GLY A 28 8.08 -14.72 -16.68
C GLY A 28 8.22 -16.07 -15.97
N HIS A 29 8.18 -16.08 -14.64
CA HIS A 29 8.31 -17.31 -13.86
C HIS A 29 6.95 -17.99 -13.64
N LYS A 30 6.97 -19.32 -13.53
CA LYS A 30 5.82 -20.12 -13.09
C LYS A 30 5.71 -20.08 -11.57
N VAL A 31 4.62 -19.52 -11.05
CA VAL A 31 4.44 -19.26 -9.62
C VAL A 31 3.22 -19.96 -9.07
N LEU A 32 3.40 -20.68 -7.97
CA LEU A 32 2.32 -21.20 -7.15
C LEU A 32 2.16 -20.32 -5.90
N LEU A 33 1.00 -19.67 -5.74
CA LEU A 33 0.65 -18.91 -4.54
C LEU A 33 -0.29 -19.76 -3.67
N LEU A 34 0.14 -20.04 -2.44
CA LEU A 34 -0.63 -20.83 -1.46
C LEU A 34 -1.08 -19.95 -0.30
N ASP A 35 -2.34 -20.09 0.10
CA ASP A 35 -2.85 -19.46 1.33
C ASP A 35 -3.92 -20.34 1.97
N ALA A 36 -3.91 -20.42 3.30
CA ALA A 36 -4.84 -21.26 4.05
C ALA A 36 -6.28 -20.74 4.03
N PHE A 37 -6.50 -19.44 3.79
CA PHE A 37 -7.81 -18.79 3.94
C PHE A 37 -8.19 -17.90 2.75
N GLY A 38 -7.30 -17.83 1.74
CA GLY A 38 -7.48 -16.97 0.58
C GLY A 38 -6.91 -15.54 0.74
N PRO A 39 -6.95 -14.77 -0.37
CA PRO A 39 -6.30 -13.45 -0.42
C PRO A 39 -6.88 -12.46 0.58
N ALA A 40 -6.02 -11.81 1.35
CA ALA A 40 -6.39 -10.75 2.31
C ALA A 40 -7.51 -11.15 3.28
N HIS A 41 -7.50 -12.39 3.77
CA HIS A 41 -8.48 -12.84 4.75
C HIS A 41 -8.38 -12.06 6.07
N SER A 42 -9.38 -12.16 6.94
CA SER A 42 -9.50 -11.36 8.17
C SER A 42 -8.36 -11.56 9.19
N ARG A 43 -7.63 -12.68 9.11
CA ARG A 43 -6.45 -12.97 9.96
C ARG A 43 -5.15 -12.39 9.40
N ALA A 44 -5.15 -11.91 8.15
CA ALA A 44 -3.99 -11.26 7.56
C ALA A 44 -3.86 -9.82 8.06
N SER A 45 -2.62 -9.30 8.17
CA SER A 45 -2.39 -7.88 8.52
C SER A 45 -3.08 -6.91 7.56
N SER A 46 -3.27 -7.31 6.30
CA SER A 46 -3.99 -6.56 5.26
C SER A 46 -5.48 -6.91 5.18
N GLY A 47 -6.01 -7.70 6.13
CA GLY A 47 -7.40 -8.14 6.15
C GLY A 47 -8.40 -7.08 6.60
N GLY A 48 -7.95 -5.93 7.11
CA GLY A 48 -8.78 -4.78 7.40
C GLY A 48 -9.26 -4.07 6.13
N GLU A 49 -10.20 -3.15 6.27
CA GLU A 49 -10.79 -2.45 5.13
C GLU A 49 -9.81 -1.47 4.49
N SER A 50 -9.16 -0.64 5.28
CA SER A 50 -8.22 0.36 4.78
C SER A 50 -6.87 0.35 5.50
N ARG A 51 -5.87 0.96 4.86
CA ARG A 51 -4.56 1.28 5.42
C ARG A 51 -4.12 2.65 4.90
N VAL A 52 -3.44 3.40 5.74
CA VAL A 52 -2.82 4.66 5.32
C VAL A 52 -1.58 4.36 4.49
N ILE A 53 -1.47 5.01 3.34
CA ILE A 53 -0.22 5.18 2.61
C ILE A 53 0.23 6.62 2.83
N ARG A 54 1.43 6.79 3.39
CA ARG A 54 2.05 8.08 3.68
C ARG A 54 3.50 8.10 3.20
N MET A 55 4.06 9.29 3.05
CA MET A 55 5.45 9.47 2.62
C MET A 55 6.38 9.79 3.79
N GLY A 56 5.84 10.22 4.93
CA GLY A 56 6.62 10.59 6.10
C GLY A 56 7.11 9.40 6.93
N TYR A 57 8.45 9.22 6.98
CA TYR A 57 9.14 8.19 7.76
C TYR A 57 10.34 8.74 8.55
N GLY A 58 10.22 9.96 9.09
CA GLY A 58 11.30 10.60 9.83
C GLY A 58 12.49 10.91 8.93
N ARG A 59 13.68 10.44 9.30
CA ARG A 59 14.90 10.57 8.51
C ARG A 59 15.16 9.43 7.54
N ASP A 60 14.30 8.42 7.54
CA ASP A 60 14.48 7.20 6.75
C ASP A 60 14.00 7.39 5.31
N GLU A 61 14.84 8.04 4.49
CA GLU A 61 14.55 8.25 3.06
C GLU A 61 14.22 6.97 2.31
N LEU A 62 14.82 5.84 2.70
CA LEU A 62 14.58 4.55 2.06
C LEU A 62 13.09 4.19 2.11
N TYR A 63 12.45 4.31 3.29
CA TYR A 63 11.03 4.01 3.43
C TYR A 63 10.16 5.02 2.71
N THR A 64 10.54 6.30 2.67
CA THR A 64 9.85 7.32 1.89
C THR A 64 9.86 6.98 0.39
N ARG A 65 11.03 6.63 -0.15
CA ARG A 65 11.17 6.21 -1.56
C ARG A 65 10.39 4.93 -1.87
N TRP A 66 10.40 3.96 -0.96
CA TRP A 66 9.62 2.74 -1.11
C TRP A 66 8.12 3.00 -1.04
N SER A 67 7.67 3.92 -0.20
CA SER A 67 6.25 4.30 -0.12
C SER A 67 5.77 4.96 -1.40
N LEU A 68 6.55 5.87 -1.99
CA LEU A 68 6.28 6.46 -3.31
C LEU A 68 6.16 5.40 -4.40
N ARG A 69 7.13 4.47 -4.45
CA ARG A 69 7.11 3.35 -5.42
C ARG A 69 5.89 2.46 -5.21
N SER A 70 5.55 2.16 -3.96
CA SER A 70 4.39 1.34 -3.61
C SER A 70 3.09 2.02 -4.03
N LEU A 71 2.94 3.33 -3.77
CA LEU A 71 1.76 4.08 -4.18
C LEU A 71 1.61 4.10 -5.70
N ALA A 72 2.71 4.29 -6.44
CA ALA A 72 2.69 4.22 -7.90
C ALA A 72 2.24 2.84 -8.40
N ALA A 73 2.71 1.75 -7.79
CA ALA A 73 2.32 0.40 -8.13
C ALA A 73 0.83 0.13 -7.85
N TRP A 74 0.31 0.60 -6.72
CA TRP A 74 -1.13 0.51 -6.39
C TRP A 74 -2.01 1.33 -7.34
N LYS A 75 -1.58 2.54 -7.71
CA LYS A 75 -2.30 3.38 -8.70
C LYS A 75 -2.31 2.70 -10.07
N ALA A 76 -1.20 2.10 -10.50
CA ALA A 76 -1.13 1.36 -11.76
C ALA A 76 -2.05 0.12 -11.75
N LEU A 77 -2.12 -0.61 -10.64
CA LEU A 77 -3.08 -1.72 -10.49
C LEU A 77 -4.52 -1.24 -10.56
N ALA A 78 -4.84 -0.13 -9.88
CA ALA A 78 -6.17 0.48 -9.93
C ALA A 78 -6.61 0.80 -11.36
N GLN A 79 -5.72 1.40 -12.15
CA GLN A 79 -5.96 1.69 -13.57
C GLN A 79 -6.21 0.42 -14.39
N ARG A 80 -5.35 -0.62 -14.25
CA ARG A 80 -5.50 -1.88 -14.99
C ARG A 80 -6.78 -2.63 -14.65
N THR A 81 -7.21 -2.56 -13.38
CA THR A 81 -8.38 -3.30 -12.90
C THR A 81 -9.69 -2.51 -12.98
N GLY A 82 -9.63 -1.21 -13.28
CA GLY A 82 -10.78 -0.32 -13.28
C GLY A 82 -11.41 -0.12 -11.89
N ARG A 83 -10.64 -0.36 -10.81
CA ARG A 83 -11.12 -0.26 -9.42
C ARG A 83 -10.56 0.96 -8.72
N THR A 84 -11.36 1.60 -7.88
CA THR A 84 -10.87 2.64 -6.96
C THR A 84 -10.24 1.98 -5.75
N LEU A 85 -8.91 1.85 -5.76
CA LEU A 85 -8.15 1.19 -4.69
C LEU A 85 -7.50 2.17 -3.73
N PHE A 86 -7.31 3.42 -4.13
CA PHE A 86 -6.68 4.46 -3.33
C PHE A 86 -7.52 5.74 -3.35
N HIS A 87 -7.78 6.28 -2.17
CA HIS A 87 -8.42 7.57 -1.95
C HIS A 87 -7.36 8.54 -1.45
N GLN A 88 -7.05 9.54 -2.28
CA GLN A 88 -6.10 10.60 -1.92
C GLN A 88 -6.78 11.60 -0.99
N THR A 89 -6.89 11.24 0.27
CA THR A 89 -7.51 12.05 1.32
C THR A 89 -6.54 13.01 1.99
N GLY A 90 -5.25 12.88 1.66
CA GLY A 90 -4.16 13.46 2.41
C GLY A 90 -3.93 12.76 3.76
N MET A 91 -2.92 13.25 4.48
CA MET A 91 -2.62 12.83 5.84
C MET A 91 -2.16 14.02 6.67
N LEU A 92 -2.68 14.13 7.90
CA LEU A 92 -2.28 15.12 8.90
C LEU A 92 -1.43 14.45 9.99
N TRP A 93 -0.31 15.09 10.30
CA TRP A 93 0.46 14.86 11.51
C TRP A 93 0.13 15.99 12.48
N LEU A 94 -0.59 15.69 13.54
CA LEU A 94 -0.93 16.65 14.58
C LEU A 94 0.19 16.66 15.63
N THR A 95 0.78 17.83 15.90
CA THR A 95 2.03 17.90 16.65
C THR A 95 1.98 18.93 17.76
N GLY A 96 2.73 18.67 18.85
CA GLY A 96 3.06 19.65 19.85
C GLY A 96 4.34 20.41 19.51
N ALA A 97 4.74 21.37 20.40
CA ALA A 97 5.92 22.22 20.24
C ALA A 97 7.23 21.45 20.00
N GLU A 98 7.42 20.40 20.77
CA GLU A 98 8.67 19.63 20.86
C GLU A 98 8.72 18.42 19.92
N ASP A 99 7.79 18.26 18.97
CA ASP A 99 7.77 17.10 18.09
C ASP A 99 8.93 17.09 17.11
N SER A 100 10.03 16.47 17.52
CA SER A 100 11.23 16.33 16.70
C SER A 100 11.04 15.35 15.54
N TYR A 101 10.09 14.40 15.65
CA TYR A 101 9.86 13.41 14.60
C TYR A 101 9.16 14.04 13.39
N ALA A 102 8.07 14.79 13.59
CA ALA A 102 7.37 15.47 12.51
C ALA A 102 8.24 16.50 11.79
N ARG A 103 9.14 17.20 12.53
CA ARG A 103 10.14 18.09 11.92
C ARG A 103 11.10 17.33 11.00
N LYS A 104 11.55 16.14 11.40
CA LYS A 104 12.41 15.27 10.56
C LYS A 104 11.66 14.74 9.35
N VAL A 105 10.38 14.37 9.51
CA VAL A 105 9.51 14.00 8.40
C VAL A 105 9.47 15.13 7.39
N ARG A 106 9.13 16.34 7.81
CA ARG A 106 9.07 17.52 6.94
C ARG A 106 10.37 17.75 6.19
N GLN A 107 11.50 17.77 6.90
CA GLN A 107 12.83 17.95 6.28
C GLN A 107 13.11 16.91 5.19
N THR A 108 12.77 15.64 5.44
CA THR A 108 12.95 14.57 4.45
C THR A 108 12.03 14.74 3.25
N LEU A 109 10.78 15.13 3.45
CA LEU A 109 9.83 15.39 2.36
C LEU A 109 10.30 16.56 1.49
N GLU A 110 10.72 17.69 2.11
CA GLU A 110 11.27 18.85 1.43
C GLU A 110 12.54 18.49 0.62
N TYR A 111 13.45 17.75 1.22
CA TYR A 111 14.68 17.30 0.56
C TYR A 111 14.41 16.43 -0.67
N LEU A 112 13.36 15.59 -0.61
CA LEU A 112 12.97 14.71 -1.70
C LEU A 112 12.01 15.37 -2.71
N GLY A 113 11.67 16.65 -2.53
CA GLY A 113 10.74 17.38 -3.39
C GLY A 113 9.31 16.88 -3.32
N ILE A 114 8.91 16.26 -2.19
CA ILE A 114 7.56 15.75 -1.97
C ILE A 114 6.70 16.86 -1.39
N GLU A 115 5.55 17.10 -2.02
CA GLU A 115 4.61 18.13 -1.60
C GLU A 115 4.16 17.92 -0.14
N ASN A 116 4.33 18.95 0.64
CA ASN A 116 3.91 18.99 2.04
C ASN A 116 3.67 20.43 2.48
N GLU A 117 2.88 20.62 3.51
CA GLU A 117 2.50 21.93 4.02
C GLU A 117 2.51 21.92 5.55
N SER A 118 3.06 22.98 6.16
CA SER A 118 3.00 23.20 7.60
C SER A 118 1.83 24.12 7.91
N LEU A 119 0.88 23.65 8.70
CA LEU A 119 -0.32 24.38 9.09
C LEU A 119 -0.18 24.85 10.54
N SER A 120 -0.49 26.11 10.81
CA SER A 120 -0.70 26.58 12.19
C SER A 120 -1.96 25.95 12.79
N ALA A 121 -2.12 25.99 14.12
CA ALA A 121 -3.36 25.57 14.78
C ALA A 121 -4.59 26.27 14.20
N ARG A 122 -4.46 27.56 13.90
CA ARG A 122 -5.54 28.35 13.27
C ARG A 122 -5.87 27.87 11.85
N ASP A 123 -4.85 27.57 11.02
CA ASP A 123 -5.07 27.06 9.66
C ASP A 123 -5.72 25.68 9.71
N LEU A 124 -5.33 24.84 10.71
CA LEU A 124 -5.93 23.55 10.95
C LEU A 124 -7.43 23.67 11.24
N GLU A 125 -7.83 24.55 12.16
CA GLU A 125 -9.26 24.79 12.51
C GLU A 125 -10.08 25.29 11.32
N ILE A 126 -9.50 26.17 10.50
CA ILE A 126 -10.17 26.71 9.31
C ILE A 126 -10.36 25.63 8.25
N ARG A 127 -9.33 24.86 7.99
CA ARG A 127 -9.30 23.88 6.90
C ARG A 127 -9.96 22.55 7.26
N PHE A 128 -9.89 22.19 8.54
CA PHE A 128 -10.41 20.92 9.08
C PHE A 128 -11.27 21.16 10.33
N PRO A 129 -12.43 21.83 10.20
CA PRO A 129 -13.24 22.24 11.34
C PRO A 129 -13.79 21.09 12.19
N GLN A 130 -13.70 19.85 11.70
CA GLN A 130 -14.03 18.63 12.43
C GLN A 130 -12.94 18.17 13.42
N ILE A 131 -11.75 18.81 13.39
CA ILE A 131 -10.61 18.46 14.25
C ILE A 131 -10.44 19.59 15.27
N SER A 132 -10.44 19.25 16.57
CA SER A 132 -10.06 20.22 17.61
C SER A 132 -8.55 20.48 17.54
N ALA A 133 -8.17 21.75 17.52
CA ALA A 133 -6.76 22.15 17.59
C ALA A 133 -6.25 22.34 19.03
N GLU A 134 -7.04 22.00 20.05
CA GLU A 134 -6.63 22.10 21.44
C GLU A 134 -5.38 21.26 21.72
N GLY A 135 -4.33 21.88 22.24
CA GLY A 135 -3.05 21.24 22.51
C GLY A 135 -2.18 20.96 21.26
N ILE A 136 -2.64 21.36 20.07
CA ILE A 136 -1.87 21.24 18.82
C ILE A 136 -1.23 22.59 18.51
N GLU A 137 0.06 22.62 18.33
CA GLU A 137 0.77 23.83 17.95
C GLU A 137 0.87 24.02 16.44
N TRP A 138 1.09 22.91 15.74
CA TRP A 138 1.14 22.91 14.29
C TRP A 138 0.78 21.53 13.74
N ALA A 139 0.50 21.44 12.46
CA ALA A 139 0.28 20.17 11.78
C ALA A 139 1.10 20.13 10.49
N LEU A 140 1.57 18.94 10.13
CA LEU A 140 2.16 18.67 8.82
C LEU A 140 1.09 17.99 7.96
N TRP A 141 0.81 18.57 6.81
CA TRP A 141 -0.13 18.05 5.82
C TRP A 141 0.63 17.42 4.65
N GLU A 142 0.32 16.18 4.33
CA GLU A 142 0.81 15.44 3.15
C GLU A 142 -0.35 15.24 2.15
N PRO A 143 -0.53 16.11 1.14
CA PRO A 143 -1.67 16.03 0.22
C PRO A 143 -1.64 14.79 -0.69
N GLY A 144 -0.45 14.26 -1.00
CA GLY A 144 -0.26 13.07 -1.84
C GLY A 144 -0.56 11.74 -1.16
N SER A 145 -0.68 11.76 0.17
CA SER A 145 -0.97 10.60 1.01
C SER A 145 -2.46 10.27 1.06
N GLY A 146 -2.85 9.16 1.66
CA GLY A 146 -4.27 8.82 1.75
C GLY A 146 -4.55 7.39 2.18
N ALA A 147 -5.77 6.94 1.93
CA ALA A 147 -6.29 5.63 2.33
C ALA A 147 -6.27 4.63 1.16
N LEU A 148 -5.56 3.53 1.33
CA LEU A 148 -5.62 2.37 0.44
C LEU A 148 -6.72 1.42 0.94
N MET A 149 -7.59 0.94 0.05
CA MET A 149 -8.59 -0.08 0.34
C MET A 149 -7.90 -1.44 0.44
N ALA A 150 -7.32 -1.73 1.59
CA ALA A 150 -6.29 -2.75 1.77
C ALA A 150 -6.73 -4.15 1.34
N ARG A 151 -7.88 -4.62 1.84
CA ARG A 151 -8.43 -5.94 1.47
C ARG A 151 -8.72 -6.01 -0.01
N GLN A 152 -9.43 -5.03 -0.55
CA GLN A 152 -9.79 -4.98 -1.96
C GLN A 152 -8.57 -4.89 -2.87
N SER A 153 -7.54 -4.17 -2.45
CA SER A 153 -6.29 -4.00 -3.20
C SER A 153 -5.52 -5.30 -3.31
N VAL A 154 -5.38 -6.06 -2.22
CA VAL A 154 -4.70 -7.36 -2.26
C VAL A 154 -5.51 -8.38 -3.08
N GLN A 155 -6.84 -8.40 -2.94
CA GLN A 155 -7.70 -9.27 -3.75
C GLN A 155 -7.62 -8.91 -5.25
N ALA A 156 -7.61 -7.61 -5.58
CA ALA A 156 -7.46 -7.16 -6.95
C ALA A 156 -6.10 -7.54 -7.54
N LEU A 157 -5.02 -7.42 -6.75
CA LEU A 157 -3.67 -7.79 -7.15
C LEU A 157 -3.56 -9.27 -7.49
N VAL A 158 -4.11 -10.12 -6.63
CA VAL A 158 -4.11 -11.57 -6.84
C VAL A 158 -4.94 -11.95 -8.07
N ALA A 159 -6.12 -11.36 -8.23
CA ALA A 159 -6.97 -11.60 -9.41
C ALA A 159 -6.32 -11.09 -10.72
N ASP A 160 -5.58 -9.97 -10.66
CA ASP A 160 -4.83 -9.45 -11.80
C ASP A 160 -3.68 -10.38 -12.19
N GLY A 161 -2.93 -10.90 -11.21
CA GLY A 161 -1.87 -11.88 -11.44
C GLY A 161 -2.37 -13.16 -12.09
N LEU A 162 -3.50 -13.70 -11.63
CA LEU A 162 -4.12 -14.88 -12.25
C LEU A 162 -4.51 -14.63 -13.72
N ARG A 163 -5.11 -13.49 -14.01
CA ARG A 163 -5.46 -13.13 -15.39
C ARG A 163 -4.22 -13.04 -16.28
N GLN A 164 -3.15 -12.41 -15.79
CA GLN A 164 -1.89 -12.31 -16.54
C GLN A 164 -1.28 -13.69 -16.80
N ALA A 165 -1.31 -14.58 -15.82
CA ALA A 165 -0.81 -15.95 -15.97
C ALA A 165 -1.57 -16.72 -17.06
N LEU A 166 -2.90 -16.66 -17.07
CA LEU A 166 -3.75 -17.30 -18.08
C LEU A 166 -3.49 -16.75 -19.49
N HIS A 167 -3.34 -15.44 -19.65
CA HIS A 167 -3.05 -14.81 -20.95
C HIS A 167 -1.61 -15.06 -21.43
N GLY A 168 -0.67 -15.27 -20.50
CA GLY A 168 0.72 -15.62 -20.79
C GLY A 168 0.94 -17.09 -21.16
N GLY A 169 -0.12 -17.90 -21.24
CA GLY A 169 -0.02 -19.33 -21.56
C GLY A 169 0.47 -20.20 -20.39
N CYS A 170 0.49 -19.66 -19.17
CA CYS A 170 0.79 -20.41 -17.97
C CYS A 170 -0.52 -21.03 -17.43
N GLU A 171 -0.97 -22.14 -18.05
CA GLU A 171 -2.18 -22.86 -17.59
C GLU A 171 -2.04 -23.40 -16.15
N ASP A 172 -0.84 -23.47 -15.64
CA ASP A 172 -0.48 -24.09 -14.36
C ASP A 172 -0.37 -23.08 -13.19
N CYS A 173 -0.47 -21.77 -13.46
CA CYS A 173 -0.45 -20.77 -12.38
C CYS A 173 -1.77 -20.79 -11.61
N SER A 174 -1.76 -21.24 -10.38
CA SER A 174 -2.97 -21.37 -9.56
C SER A 174 -2.78 -20.80 -8.16
N ILE A 175 -3.89 -20.34 -7.57
CA ILE A 175 -3.98 -20.14 -6.13
C ILE A 175 -4.65 -21.37 -5.57
N ALA A 176 -3.94 -22.13 -4.78
CA ALA A 176 -4.53 -23.22 -4.02
C ALA A 176 -4.84 -22.74 -2.61
N THR A 177 -6.11 -22.81 -2.22
CA THR A 177 -6.50 -22.83 -0.82
C THR A 177 -6.52 -24.28 -0.37
N PRO A 178 -6.02 -24.62 0.83
CA PRO A 178 -6.22 -25.97 1.35
C PRO A 178 -7.71 -26.26 1.38
N ILE A 179 -8.07 -27.42 0.85
CA ILE A 179 -9.42 -27.98 1.03
C ILE A 179 -9.56 -28.23 2.53
N PRO A 180 -10.70 -27.87 3.16
CA PRO A 180 -10.93 -28.06 4.58
C PRO A 180 -10.85 -29.53 5.01
#